data_53d694a4ad68490ff62a7265a561db7f
#
_entry.id   53d694a4ad68490ff62a7265a561db7f
#
_cell.length_a   1.000
_cell.length_b   1.000
_cell.length_c   1.000
_cell.angle_alpha   90.00
_cell.angle_beta   90.00
_cell.angle_gamma   90.00
#
_symmetry.space_group_name_H-M   'P 1'
#
loop_
_entity.id
_entity.type
_entity.pdbx_description
1 polymer ?
#
loop_
_entity_poly.entity_id
_entity_poly.type
_entity_poly.pdbx_seq_one_letter_code
_entity_poly.pdbx_strand_id
1 'polypeptide(L)'
;DYPNLKSVAYIKSRHEYKESYFNDVQMQKLYDDSIYKIILMYINRVFNINNQFDLIDNIVLNGFVESIDKTTGNEFTAYILSISVARENFKMLNLKSIDAREWFKKEKGISAAKIAQITPIQPIQRLNKEDKRFVEGYNVVNEINDEVNLASIDWQDFENLIREIFQEEFNSSG
;
A
#
# COMPACT_ATOMS: atom_id res chain seq x y z
N ASP A 1 8.08 16.01 2.21
CA ASP A 1 9.31 16.20 3.02
C ASP A 1 9.05 15.75 4.45
N TYR A 2 9.96 14.99 5.01
CA TYR A 2 9.89 14.55 6.41
C TYR A 2 10.40 15.67 7.33
N PRO A 3 9.70 15.98 8.41
CA PRO A 3 10.16 17.03 9.33
C PRO A 3 11.48 16.61 9.99
N ASN A 4 12.49 17.46 9.88
CA ASN A 4 13.82 17.20 10.45
C ASN A 4 14.00 17.74 11.87
N LEU A 5 13.05 18.53 12.38
CA LEU A 5 13.08 19.08 13.74
C LEU A 5 12.86 17.97 14.77
N LYS A 6 13.86 17.76 15.65
CA LYS A 6 13.84 16.71 16.66
C LYS A 6 13.23 17.20 17.97
N SER A 7 13.66 18.36 18.45
CA SER A 7 13.15 18.95 19.68
C SER A 7 13.44 20.44 19.76
N VAL A 8 12.62 21.13 20.54
CA VAL A 8 12.81 22.53 20.93
C VAL A 8 12.94 22.61 22.43
N ALA A 9 14.04 23.12 22.93
CA ALA A 9 14.29 23.28 24.37
C ALA A 9 14.42 24.77 24.72
N TYR A 10 13.72 25.20 25.78
CA TYR A 10 13.87 26.57 26.27
C TYR A 10 15.04 26.68 27.24
N ILE A 11 15.99 27.58 26.93
CA ILE A 11 17.18 27.87 27.78
C ILE A 11 16.87 29.08 28.66
N LYS A 12 16.55 28.82 29.93
CA LYS A 12 16.20 29.87 30.89
C LYS A 12 17.26 30.94 31.09
N SER A 13 18.55 30.58 31.05
CA SER A 13 19.67 31.50 31.26
C SER A 13 19.86 32.53 30.15
N ARG A 14 19.37 32.24 28.93
CA ARG A 14 19.49 33.09 27.74
C ARG A 14 18.17 33.60 27.22
N HIS A 15 17.04 33.15 27.78
CA HIS A 15 15.67 33.41 27.30
C HIS A 15 15.48 33.06 25.83
N GLU A 16 16.13 31.97 25.35
CA GLU A 16 16.14 31.56 23.97
C GLU A 16 15.59 30.14 23.81
N TYR A 17 15.01 29.85 22.64
CA TYR A 17 14.68 28.49 22.22
C TYR A 17 15.83 27.90 21.43
N LYS A 18 16.28 26.72 21.83
CA LYS A 18 17.28 25.93 21.10
C LYS A 18 16.58 24.81 20.36
N GLU A 19 16.69 24.86 19.06
CA GLU A 19 16.24 23.78 18.17
C GLU A 19 17.34 22.74 17.99
N SER A 20 16.95 21.49 17.97
CA SER A 20 17.83 20.39 17.56
C SER A 20 17.18 19.61 16.44
N TYR A 21 17.98 19.13 15.51
CA TYR A 21 17.55 18.47 14.29
C TYR A 21 18.05 17.03 14.26
N PHE A 22 17.32 16.18 13.56
CA PHE A 22 17.79 14.82 13.26
C PHE A 22 18.97 14.90 12.29
N ASN A 23 19.96 14.04 12.47
CA ASN A 23 21.00 13.85 11.46
C ASN A 23 20.49 12.89 10.36
N ASP A 24 21.21 12.79 9.23
CA ASP A 24 20.80 12.00 8.06
C ASP A 24 20.56 10.53 8.39
N VAL A 25 21.39 9.93 9.25
CA VAL A 25 21.24 8.52 9.67
C VAL A 25 19.97 8.32 10.48
N GLN A 26 19.68 9.26 11.38
CA GLN A 26 18.44 9.22 12.18
C GLN A 26 17.21 9.44 11.31
N MET A 27 17.29 10.33 10.31
CA MET A 27 16.22 10.57 9.35
C MET A 27 15.95 9.34 8.50
N GLN A 28 16.99 8.69 7.98
CA GLN A 28 16.83 7.44 7.21
C GLN A 28 16.17 6.34 8.05
N LYS A 29 16.62 6.17 9.30
CA LYS A 29 16.01 5.19 10.21
C LYS A 29 14.54 5.51 10.48
N LEU A 30 14.21 6.77 10.75
CA LEU A 30 12.84 7.21 11.00
C LEU A 30 11.95 6.96 9.78
N TYR A 31 12.47 7.23 8.58
CA TYR A 31 11.79 6.97 7.32
C TYR A 31 11.52 5.47 7.14
N ASP A 32 12.55 4.63 7.25
CA ASP A 32 12.41 3.18 7.11
C ASP A 32 11.40 2.60 8.12
N ASP A 33 11.52 2.98 9.40
CA ASP A 33 10.61 2.53 10.46
C ASP A 33 9.16 2.97 10.20
N SER A 34 8.97 4.16 9.61
CA SER A 34 7.64 4.64 9.24
C SER A 34 7.03 3.85 8.11
N ILE A 35 7.80 3.48 7.09
CA ILE A 35 7.32 2.65 5.98
C ILE A 35 6.84 1.29 6.49
N TYR A 36 7.59 0.62 7.37
CA TYR A 36 7.16 -0.66 7.94
C TYR A 36 5.88 -0.54 8.76
N LYS A 37 5.71 0.55 9.53
CA LYS A 37 4.47 0.83 10.26
C LYS A 37 3.29 1.08 9.33
N ILE A 38 3.50 1.79 8.22
CA ILE A 38 2.49 2.04 7.20
C ILE A 38 2.03 0.71 6.58
N ILE A 39 2.97 -0.18 6.24
CA ILE A 39 2.64 -1.51 5.71
C ILE A 39 1.75 -2.29 6.68
N LEU A 40 2.17 -2.35 7.95
CA LEU A 40 1.42 -3.06 9.00
C LEU A 40 0.01 -2.46 9.16
N MET A 41 -0.11 -1.14 9.12
CA MET A 41 -1.38 -0.42 9.21
C MET A 41 -2.28 -0.74 8.01
N TYR A 42 -1.77 -0.73 6.78
CA TYR A 42 -2.56 -1.03 5.59
C TYR A 42 -3.06 -2.48 5.59
N ILE A 43 -2.19 -3.44 5.90
CA ILE A 43 -2.58 -4.85 6.00
C ILE A 43 -3.65 -5.05 7.08
N ASN A 44 -3.47 -4.41 8.25
CA ASN A 44 -4.49 -4.43 9.30
C ASN A 44 -5.82 -3.83 8.81
N ARG A 45 -5.77 -2.72 8.09
CA ARG A 45 -6.96 -2.07 7.55
C ARG A 45 -7.69 -2.95 6.55
N VAL A 46 -6.97 -3.57 5.61
CA VAL A 46 -7.57 -4.47 4.61
C VAL A 46 -8.20 -5.69 5.26
N PHE A 47 -7.54 -6.34 6.23
CA PHE A 47 -8.15 -7.46 6.95
C PHE A 47 -9.36 -7.06 7.79
N ASN A 48 -9.44 -5.81 8.25
CA ASN A 48 -10.55 -5.32 9.07
C ASN A 48 -11.73 -4.78 8.26
N ILE A 49 -11.55 -4.39 6.99
CA ILE A 49 -12.65 -3.94 6.13
C ILE A 49 -13.74 -5.02 6.03
N ASN A 50 -13.36 -6.28 6.10
CA ASN A 50 -14.24 -7.42 5.84
C ASN A 50 -14.42 -8.35 7.06
N ASN A 51 -14.54 -7.77 8.25
CA ASN A 51 -14.71 -8.54 9.50
C ASN A 51 -15.97 -9.42 9.55
N GLN A 52 -16.94 -9.17 8.65
CA GLN A 52 -18.21 -9.95 8.67
C GLN A 52 -18.14 -11.25 7.85
N PHE A 53 -17.25 -11.34 6.86
CA PHE A 53 -17.28 -12.44 5.89
C PHE A 53 -15.98 -13.23 5.75
N ASP A 54 -14.88 -12.79 6.36
CA ASP A 54 -13.53 -13.44 6.31
C ASP A 54 -13.09 -13.84 4.87
N LEU A 55 -13.47 -13.05 3.86
CA LEU A 55 -13.29 -13.39 2.44
C LEU A 55 -11.83 -13.29 1.96
N ILE A 56 -10.97 -12.56 2.70
CA ILE A 56 -9.57 -12.36 2.32
C ILE A 56 -8.68 -13.23 3.19
N ASP A 57 -8.13 -14.29 2.64
CA ASP A 57 -7.24 -15.21 3.36
C ASP A 57 -5.77 -14.78 3.32
N ASN A 58 -5.36 -14.11 2.24
CA ASN A 58 -4.00 -13.69 2.05
C ASN A 58 -3.92 -12.32 1.37
N ILE A 59 -2.96 -11.50 1.79
CA ILE A 59 -2.66 -10.19 1.20
C ILE A 59 -1.23 -10.22 0.66
N VAL A 60 -1.05 -9.87 -0.60
CA VAL A 60 0.26 -9.53 -1.16
C VAL A 60 0.32 -8.02 -1.34
N LEU A 61 1.26 -7.37 -0.63
CA LEU A 61 1.47 -5.94 -0.72
C LEU A 61 2.82 -5.68 -1.35
N ASN A 62 2.82 -4.90 -2.43
CA ASN A 62 4.01 -4.40 -3.11
C ASN A 62 4.10 -2.89 -2.94
N GLY A 63 5.23 -2.41 -2.43
CA GLY A 63 5.54 -0.98 -2.41
C GLY A 63 6.44 -0.64 -3.57
N PHE A 64 6.09 0.39 -4.31
CA PHE A 64 6.89 0.90 -5.40
C PHE A 64 7.10 2.41 -5.26
N VAL A 65 8.10 2.91 -5.96
CA VAL A 65 8.38 4.32 -6.08
C VAL A 65 8.50 4.69 -7.54
N GLU A 66 7.94 5.83 -7.89
CA GLU A 66 8.11 6.47 -9.19
C GLU A 66 9.14 7.59 -9.03
N SER A 67 10.13 7.61 -9.89
CA SER A 67 11.23 8.57 -9.84
C SER A 67 11.79 8.82 -11.23
N ILE A 68 12.67 9.81 -11.32
CA ILE A 68 13.38 10.14 -12.56
C ILE A 68 14.82 9.61 -12.44
N ASP A 69 15.24 8.80 -13.39
CA ASP A 69 16.62 8.39 -13.53
C ASP A 69 17.48 9.61 -13.91
N LYS A 70 18.34 10.02 -12.98
CA LYS A 70 19.20 11.21 -13.17
C LYS A 70 20.22 11.05 -14.30
N THR A 71 20.49 9.83 -14.75
CA THR A 71 21.43 9.55 -15.85
C THR A 71 20.77 9.66 -17.22
N THR A 72 19.52 9.26 -17.32
CA THR A 72 18.78 9.22 -18.59
C THR A 72 17.71 10.30 -18.71
N GLY A 73 17.29 10.88 -17.57
CA GLY A 73 16.17 11.83 -17.50
C GLY A 73 14.80 11.18 -17.69
N ASN A 74 14.72 9.85 -17.79
CA ASN A 74 13.47 9.12 -17.99
C ASN A 74 12.82 8.76 -16.65
N GLU A 75 11.49 8.73 -16.63
CA GLU A 75 10.72 8.19 -15.51
C GLU A 75 10.92 6.68 -15.41
N PHE A 76 11.03 6.19 -14.18
CA PHE A 76 11.07 4.77 -13.90
C PHE A 76 10.28 4.42 -12.65
N THR A 77 9.75 3.19 -12.62
CA THR A 77 9.08 2.61 -11.46
C THR A 77 9.94 1.49 -10.90
N ALA A 78 10.22 1.54 -9.61
CA ALA A 78 10.98 0.52 -8.91
C ALA A 78 10.19 -0.03 -7.73
N TYR A 79 10.07 -1.36 -7.65
CA TYR A 79 9.57 -2.01 -6.43
C TYR A 79 10.67 -1.94 -5.36
N ILE A 80 10.31 -1.46 -4.17
CA ILE A 80 11.23 -1.26 -3.04
C ILE A 80 10.94 -2.20 -1.88
N LEU A 81 9.74 -2.77 -1.85
CA LEU A 81 9.35 -3.76 -0.85
C LEU A 81 8.22 -4.67 -1.39
N SER A 82 8.15 -5.87 -0.83
CA SER A 82 7.10 -6.85 -1.11
C SER A 82 6.91 -7.76 0.10
N ILE A 83 5.65 -8.04 0.46
CA ILE A 83 5.30 -8.94 1.56
C ILE A 83 4.02 -9.70 1.23
N SER A 84 3.97 -10.97 1.61
CA SER A 84 2.75 -11.80 1.56
C SER A 84 2.38 -12.21 2.99
N VAL A 85 1.14 -11.96 3.38
CA VAL A 85 0.67 -12.16 4.76
C VAL A 85 -0.64 -12.94 4.76
N ALA A 86 -0.63 -14.08 5.46
CA ALA A 86 -1.83 -14.87 5.69
C ALA A 86 -2.64 -14.29 6.86
N ARG A 87 -3.96 -14.27 6.71
CA ARG A 87 -4.91 -13.76 7.73
C ARG A 87 -4.73 -14.46 9.09
N GLU A 88 -4.58 -15.78 9.10
CA GLU A 88 -4.44 -16.56 10.33
C GLU A 88 -3.23 -16.10 11.15
N ASN A 89 -2.08 -15.91 10.50
CA ASN A 89 -0.88 -15.41 11.15
C ASN A 89 -1.07 -13.99 11.68
N PHE A 90 -1.76 -13.15 10.91
CA PHE A 90 -1.99 -11.76 11.27
C PHE A 90 -2.95 -11.59 12.46
N LYS A 91 -4.00 -12.41 12.55
CA LYS A 91 -4.97 -12.40 13.66
C LYS A 91 -4.32 -12.67 15.03
N MET A 92 -3.20 -13.39 15.07
CA MET A 92 -2.47 -13.72 16.31
C MET A 92 -1.56 -12.60 16.82
N LEU A 93 -1.44 -11.48 16.08
CA LEU A 93 -0.50 -10.42 16.42
C LEU A 93 -1.07 -9.46 17.48
N ASN A 94 -0.23 -9.10 18.45
CA ASN A 94 -0.52 -7.98 19.34
C ASN A 94 0.03 -6.68 18.73
N LEU A 95 -0.80 -5.99 17.95
CA LEU A 95 -0.40 -4.78 17.20
C LEU A 95 0.06 -3.62 18.09
N LYS A 96 -0.29 -3.61 19.39
CA LYS A 96 0.13 -2.56 20.31
C LYS A 96 1.60 -2.68 20.75
N SER A 97 2.15 -3.89 20.68
CA SER A 97 3.48 -4.20 21.21
C SER A 97 4.45 -4.72 20.17
N ILE A 98 4.03 -4.78 18.89
CA ILE A 98 4.84 -5.35 17.83
C ILE A 98 5.83 -4.32 17.26
N ASP A 99 7.06 -4.76 16.98
CA ASP A 99 7.98 -4.03 16.13
C ASP A 99 7.67 -4.35 14.67
N ALA A 100 7.26 -3.35 13.90
CA ALA A 100 6.79 -3.53 12.52
C ALA A 100 7.90 -4.06 11.59
N ARG A 101 9.16 -3.67 11.81
CA ARG A 101 10.31 -4.11 11.01
C ARG A 101 10.67 -5.57 11.28
N GLU A 102 10.70 -5.96 12.56
CA GLU A 102 10.96 -7.33 12.95
C GLU A 102 9.83 -8.27 12.50
N TRP A 103 8.58 -7.82 12.60
CA TRP A 103 7.44 -8.53 12.03
C TRP A 103 7.57 -8.72 10.52
N PHE A 104 7.91 -7.67 9.77
CA PHE A 104 8.08 -7.74 8.31
C PHE A 104 9.14 -8.77 7.92
N LYS A 105 10.26 -8.84 8.64
CA LYS A 105 11.29 -9.85 8.44
C LYS A 105 10.81 -11.27 8.78
N LYS A 106 10.06 -11.42 9.88
CA LYS A 106 9.49 -12.70 10.30
C LYS A 106 8.55 -13.28 9.25
N GLU A 107 7.73 -12.43 8.63
CA GLU A 107 6.84 -12.80 7.52
C GLU A 107 7.61 -12.96 6.19
N LYS A 108 8.94 -12.95 6.20
CA LYS A 108 9.80 -13.09 5.01
C LYS A 108 9.55 -12.02 3.96
N GLY A 109 9.17 -10.82 4.39
CA GLY A 109 9.05 -9.68 3.49
C GLY A 109 10.40 -9.34 2.85
N ILE A 110 10.36 -9.00 1.58
CA ILE A 110 11.52 -8.58 0.80
C ILE A 110 11.52 -7.06 0.75
N SER A 111 12.64 -6.44 1.11
CA SER A 111 12.81 -4.98 0.98
C SER A 111 14.21 -4.64 0.52
N ALA A 112 14.39 -3.47 -0.07
CA ALA A 112 15.70 -2.88 -0.28
C ALA A 112 16.44 -2.76 1.07
N ALA A 113 17.75 -2.93 1.08
CA ALA A 113 18.56 -2.84 2.30
C ALA A 113 18.39 -1.48 3.00
N LYS A 114 18.22 -0.43 2.22
CA LYS A 114 17.81 0.90 2.64
C LYS A 114 16.71 1.38 1.70
N ILE A 115 15.49 1.47 2.22
CA ILE A 115 14.31 1.85 1.42
C ILE A 115 14.50 3.26 0.84
N ALA A 116 15.12 4.17 1.59
CA ALA A 116 15.41 5.53 1.17
C ALA A 116 16.39 5.62 -0.04
N GLN A 117 17.14 4.57 -0.36
CA GLN A 117 18.07 4.55 -1.50
C GLN A 117 17.46 4.04 -2.81
N ILE A 118 16.18 3.69 -2.80
CA ILE A 118 15.40 3.27 -3.99
C ILE A 118 16.11 2.14 -4.77
N THR A 119 16.66 1.14 -4.07
CA THR A 119 17.26 -0.01 -4.73
C THR A 119 16.14 -0.96 -5.17
N PRO A 120 16.00 -1.26 -6.48
CA PRO A 120 14.95 -2.13 -6.97
C PRO A 120 15.06 -3.55 -6.39
N ILE A 121 13.91 -4.14 -6.07
CA ILE A 121 13.77 -5.54 -5.69
C ILE A 121 12.86 -6.30 -6.68
N GLN A 122 12.92 -7.62 -6.64
CA GLN A 122 11.91 -8.44 -7.29
C GLN A 122 10.75 -8.68 -6.32
N PRO A 123 9.52 -8.27 -6.64
CA PRO A 123 8.37 -8.51 -5.77
C PRO A 123 8.01 -10.01 -5.74
N ILE A 124 7.41 -10.45 -4.63
CA ILE A 124 6.96 -11.84 -4.42
C ILE A 124 5.95 -12.23 -5.51
N GLN A 125 5.05 -11.34 -5.86
CA GLN A 125 4.10 -11.52 -6.94
C GLN A 125 3.99 -10.22 -7.73
N ARG A 126 4.15 -10.31 -9.03
CA ARG A 126 3.86 -9.18 -9.93
C ARG A 126 2.41 -9.29 -10.39
N LEU A 127 1.69 -8.19 -10.26
CA LEU A 127 0.43 -8.01 -10.98
C LEU A 127 0.81 -7.71 -12.44
N ASN A 128 0.68 -8.70 -13.31
CA ASN A 128 0.81 -8.47 -14.74
C ASN A 128 -0.56 -8.03 -15.27
N LYS A 129 -0.71 -6.77 -15.66
CA LYS A 129 -1.93 -6.26 -16.29
C LYS A 129 -2.25 -6.97 -17.63
N GLU A 130 -1.25 -7.62 -18.24
CA GLU A 130 -1.41 -8.44 -19.44
C GLU A 130 -1.82 -9.89 -19.14
N ASP A 131 -1.92 -10.26 -17.86
CA ASP A 131 -2.44 -11.57 -17.46
C ASP A 131 -3.91 -11.65 -17.89
N LYS A 132 -4.26 -12.72 -18.63
CA LYS A 132 -5.62 -12.97 -19.12
C LYS A 132 -6.70 -13.00 -18.02
N ARG A 133 -6.29 -13.05 -16.75
CA ARG A 133 -7.16 -12.91 -15.58
C ARG A 133 -7.53 -11.45 -15.28
N PHE A 134 -6.81 -10.48 -15.85
CA PHE A 134 -7.17 -9.07 -15.85
C PHE A 134 -7.91 -8.77 -17.16
N VAL A 135 -9.22 -8.86 -17.10
CA VAL A 135 -10.07 -8.32 -18.17
C VAL A 135 -10.16 -6.81 -17.91
N GLU A 136 -9.66 -6.00 -18.86
CA GLU A 136 -10.01 -4.58 -18.86
C GLU A 136 -11.52 -4.49 -19.01
N GLY A 137 -12.18 -3.94 -17.99
CA GLY A 137 -13.61 -3.75 -18.07
C GLY A 137 -13.95 -2.69 -19.12
N TYR A 138 -14.93 -2.97 -19.92
CA TYR A 138 -15.57 -2.00 -20.79
C TYR A 138 -16.92 -1.57 -20.20
N ASN A 139 -17.36 -0.38 -20.55
CA ASN A 139 -18.60 0.18 -20.02
C ASN A 139 -19.80 -0.51 -20.64
N VAL A 140 -20.52 -1.27 -19.85
CA VAL A 140 -21.73 -2.00 -20.25
C VAL A 140 -23.00 -1.21 -19.95
N VAL A 141 -22.97 -0.34 -18.93
CA VAL A 141 -24.14 0.43 -18.47
C VAL A 141 -24.77 1.26 -19.61
N ASN A 142 -23.96 1.81 -20.51
CA ASN A 142 -24.47 2.61 -21.62
C ASN A 142 -25.10 1.78 -22.77
N GLU A 143 -24.88 0.46 -22.77
CA GLU A 143 -25.40 -0.46 -23.80
C GLU A 143 -26.66 -1.21 -23.32
N ILE A 144 -26.96 -1.17 -22.03
CA ILE A 144 -28.12 -1.82 -21.43
C ILE A 144 -29.28 -0.83 -21.39
N ASN A 145 -30.30 -1.09 -22.17
CA ASN A 145 -31.59 -0.40 -22.12
C ASN A 145 -32.59 -1.18 -21.26
N ASP A 146 -33.68 -0.54 -20.84
CA ASP A 146 -34.69 -1.09 -19.90
C ASP A 146 -35.33 -2.41 -20.34
N GLU A 147 -35.08 -2.86 -21.58
CA GLU A 147 -35.64 -4.08 -22.14
C GLU A 147 -34.70 -5.31 -22.02
N VAL A 148 -33.46 -5.10 -21.55
CA VAL A 148 -32.47 -6.20 -21.47
C VAL A 148 -32.75 -7.07 -20.25
N ASN A 149 -33.03 -8.33 -20.49
CA ASN A 149 -33.16 -9.31 -19.43
C ASN A 149 -31.77 -9.69 -18.87
N LEU A 150 -31.46 -9.28 -17.66
CA LEU A 150 -30.19 -9.55 -16.98
C LEU A 150 -29.84 -11.06 -16.91
N ALA A 151 -30.83 -11.92 -16.95
CA ALA A 151 -30.59 -13.37 -16.96
C ALA A 151 -30.12 -13.93 -18.32
N SER A 152 -30.19 -13.11 -19.38
CA SER A 152 -29.77 -13.50 -20.75
C SER A 152 -28.47 -12.81 -21.19
N ILE A 153 -27.91 -11.95 -20.34
CA ILE A 153 -26.63 -11.27 -20.60
C ILE A 153 -25.49 -12.29 -20.51
N ASP A 154 -24.48 -12.14 -21.36
CA ASP A 154 -23.22 -12.89 -21.24
C ASP A 154 -22.59 -12.65 -19.87
N TRP A 155 -21.95 -13.68 -19.31
CA TRP A 155 -21.42 -13.60 -17.95
C TRP A 155 -20.33 -12.52 -17.81
N GLN A 156 -19.58 -12.21 -18.86
CA GLN A 156 -18.55 -11.17 -18.86
C GLN A 156 -19.19 -9.77 -18.81
N ASP A 157 -20.28 -9.58 -19.55
CA ASP A 157 -21.06 -8.33 -19.53
C ASP A 157 -21.74 -8.14 -18.18
N PHE A 158 -22.25 -9.23 -17.59
CA PHE A 158 -22.81 -9.18 -16.23
C PHE A 158 -21.76 -8.84 -15.18
N GLU A 159 -20.55 -9.40 -15.24
CA GLU A 159 -19.44 -9.08 -14.33
C GLU A 159 -19.02 -7.62 -14.45
N ASN A 160 -18.90 -7.10 -15.67
CA ASN A 160 -18.59 -5.70 -15.96
C ASN A 160 -19.67 -4.76 -15.43
N LEU A 161 -20.96 -5.09 -15.67
CA LEU A 161 -22.09 -4.33 -15.16
C LEU A 161 -22.07 -4.22 -13.61
N ILE A 162 -21.89 -5.33 -12.94
CA ILE A 162 -21.81 -5.36 -11.47
C ILE A 162 -20.66 -4.50 -10.97
N ARG A 163 -19.49 -4.58 -11.62
CA ARG A 163 -18.33 -3.78 -11.26
C ARG A 163 -18.60 -2.27 -11.44
N GLU A 164 -19.25 -1.86 -12.53
CA GLU A 164 -19.59 -0.46 -12.80
C GLU A 164 -20.58 0.08 -11.77
N ILE A 165 -21.63 -0.68 -11.45
CA ILE A 165 -22.60 -0.29 -10.42
C ILE A 165 -21.92 -0.08 -9.07
N PHE A 166 -21.04 -1.00 -8.66
CA PHE A 166 -20.28 -0.83 -7.42
C PHE A 166 -19.33 0.36 -7.47
N GLN A 167 -18.70 0.62 -8.61
CA GLN A 167 -17.77 1.74 -8.76
C GLN A 167 -18.50 3.09 -8.70
N GLU A 168 -19.69 3.20 -9.29
CA GLU A 168 -20.53 4.39 -9.20
C GLU A 168 -21.05 4.62 -7.78
N GLU A 169 -21.54 3.57 -7.11
CA GLU A 169 -22.05 3.67 -5.75
C GLU A 169 -20.96 4.09 -4.75
N PHE A 170 -19.74 3.55 -4.88
CA PHE A 170 -18.63 3.92 -4.01
C PHE A 170 -18.07 5.32 -4.31
N ASN A 171 -18.15 5.81 -5.56
CA ASN A 171 -17.71 7.16 -5.92
C ASN A 171 -18.76 8.22 -5.59
N SER A 172 -20.05 7.87 -5.58
CA SER A 172 -21.14 8.78 -5.23
C SER A 172 -21.30 9.02 -3.73
N SER A 173 -20.70 8.17 -2.89
CA SER A 173 -20.78 8.22 -1.42
C SER A 173 -19.59 8.92 -0.75
N GLY A 174 -18.71 9.62 -1.52
CA GLY A 174 -17.52 10.33 -1.05
C GLY A 174 -17.68 11.84 -0.98
#